data_88495c4a81e57e16be90152663e8325f
#
_entry.id   88495c4a81e57e16be90152663e8325f
#
_cell.length_a   1.000
_cell.length_b   1.000
_cell.length_c   1.000
_cell.angle_alpha   90.00
_cell.angle_beta   90.00
_cell.angle_gamma   90.00
#
_symmetry.space_group_name_H-M   'P 1'
#
loop_
_entity.id
_entity.type
_entity.pdbx_description
1 polymer ?
#
loop_
_entity_poly.entity_id
_entity_poly.type
_entity_poly.pdbx_seq_one_letter_code
_entity_poly.pdbx_strand_id
1 'polypeptide(L)' 'MKITPLDIQQMVFRSRLRGYDKEEVNRFLEELAQTVEELNRENAILREKIVFLEQQVVELKRTETTLSNTLVSA' A
#
# COMPACT_ATOMS: atom_id res chain seq x y z
N MET A 1 -12.43 -0.72 8.54
CA MET A 1 -12.17 -2.15 8.80
C MET A 1 -11.60 -2.79 7.55
N LYS A 2 -10.47 -3.45 7.69
CA LYS A 2 -9.80 -4.02 6.51
C LYS A 2 -10.33 -5.40 6.18
N ILE A 3 -10.68 -5.60 4.92
CA ILE A 3 -11.06 -6.91 4.40
C ILE A 3 -9.78 -7.62 3.94
N THR A 4 -9.61 -8.86 4.37
CA THR A 4 -8.46 -9.68 3.96
C THR A 4 -8.79 -10.48 2.71
N PRO A 5 -7.77 -10.94 1.95
CA PRO A 5 -8.02 -11.83 0.82
C PRO A 5 -8.80 -13.08 1.20
N LEU A 6 -8.56 -13.60 2.40
CA LEU A 6 -9.30 -14.76 2.90
C LEU A 6 -10.79 -14.46 3.08
N ASP A 7 -11.10 -13.26 3.61
CA ASP A 7 -12.50 -12.81 3.74
C ASP A 7 -13.19 -12.79 2.39
N ILE A 8 -12.52 -12.33 1.35
CA ILE A 8 -13.07 -12.27 0.00
C ILE A 8 -13.37 -13.69 -0.53
N GLN A 9 -12.41 -14.60 -0.33
CA GLN A 9 -12.55 -15.98 -0.82
C GLN A 9 -13.62 -16.77 -0.07
N GLN A 10 -13.82 -16.48 1.19
CA GLN A 10 -14.73 -17.22 2.05
C GLN A 10 -16.10 -16.55 2.20
N MET A 11 -16.31 -15.39 1.58
CA MET A 11 -17.58 -14.69 1.68
C MET A 11 -18.71 -15.50 1.06
N VAL A 12 -19.76 -15.70 1.83
CA VAL A 12 -20.98 -16.38 1.38
C VAL A 12 -22.15 -15.44 1.56
N PHE A 13 -22.89 -15.18 0.50
CA PHE A 13 -24.06 -14.31 0.51
C PHE A 13 -25.34 -15.14 0.66
N ARG A 14 -26.32 -14.57 1.34
CA ARG A 14 -27.64 -15.21 1.48
C ARG A 14 -28.31 -15.30 0.12
N SER A 15 -28.91 -16.46 -0.14
CA SER A 15 -29.68 -16.67 -1.35
C SER A 15 -31.07 -16.12 -1.18
N ARG A 16 -31.59 -15.50 -2.24
CA ARG A 16 -32.98 -15.02 -2.33
C ARG A 16 -33.64 -15.67 -3.56
N LEU A 17 -34.93 -15.42 -3.74
CA LEU A 17 -35.68 -16.00 -4.86
C LEU A 17 -35.09 -15.73 -6.24
N ARG A 18 -34.44 -14.58 -6.42
CA ARG A 18 -33.84 -14.17 -7.70
C ARG A 18 -32.33 -13.95 -7.63
N GLY A 19 -31.67 -14.67 -6.72
CA GLY A 19 -30.21 -14.56 -6.57
C GLY A 19 -29.82 -14.25 -5.13
N TYR A 20 -28.70 -13.57 -4.97
CA TYR A 20 -28.20 -13.21 -3.65
C TYR A 20 -28.92 -11.98 -3.11
N ASP A 21 -28.79 -11.77 -1.80
CA ASP A 21 -29.30 -10.58 -1.13
C ASP A 21 -28.51 -9.36 -1.60
N LYS A 22 -29.18 -8.46 -2.33
CA LYS A 22 -28.53 -7.27 -2.90
C LYS A 22 -27.91 -6.37 -1.85
N GLU A 23 -28.58 -6.17 -0.72
CA GLU A 23 -28.09 -5.30 0.34
C GLU A 23 -26.80 -5.85 0.94
N GLU A 24 -26.76 -7.16 1.14
CA GLU A 24 -25.58 -7.83 1.69
C GLU A 24 -24.41 -7.74 0.71
N VAL A 25 -24.64 -7.96 -0.57
CA VAL A 25 -23.63 -7.85 -1.61
C VAL A 25 -23.11 -6.42 -1.72
N ASN A 26 -24.02 -5.45 -1.75
CA ASN A 26 -23.63 -4.04 -1.86
C ASN A 26 -22.84 -3.57 -0.65
N ARG A 27 -23.22 -3.99 0.54
CA ARG A 27 -22.47 -3.65 1.76
C ARG A 27 -21.06 -4.21 1.71
N PHE A 28 -20.93 -5.46 1.29
CA PHE A 28 -19.62 -6.09 1.14
C PHE A 28 -18.75 -5.36 0.12
N LEU A 29 -19.34 -4.98 -1.02
CA LEU A 29 -18.62 -4.24 -2.06
C LEU A 29 -18.17 -2.85 -1.58
N GLU A 30 -18.99 -2.17 -0.78
CA GLU A 30 -18.61 -0.89 -0.19
C GLU A 30 -17.42 -1.03 0.76
N GLU A 31 -17.44 -2.03 1.63
CA GLU A 31 -16.34 -2.30 2.54
C GLU A 31 -15.07 -2.65 1.77
N LEU A 32 -15.24 -3.45 0.71
CA LEU A 32 -14.14 -3.84 -0.15
C LEU A 32 -13.52 -2.61 -0.84
N ALA A 33 -14.37 -1.72 -1.35
CA ALA A 33 -13.93 -0.49 -1.99
C ALA A 33 -13.15 0.40 -1.02
N GLN A 34 -13.62 0.55 0.21
CA GLN A 34 -12.91 1.31 1.24
C GLN A 34 -11.56 0.69 1.57
N THR A 35 -11.50 -0.63 1.66
CA THR A 35 -10.25 -1.34 1.93
C THR A 35 -9.23 -1.12 0.81
N VAL A 36 -9.68 -1.22 -0.44
CA VAL A 36 -8.82 -0.99 -1.61
C VAL A 36 -8.32 0.46 -1.62
N GLU A 37 -9.19 1.42 -1.32
CA GLU A 37 -8.82 2.83 -1.25
C GLU A 37 -7.75 3.08 -0.18
N GLU A 38 -7.91 2.50 1.00
CA GLU A 38 -6.93 2.59 2.07
C GLU A 38 -5.59 1.98 1.68
N LEU A 39 -5.63 0.80 1.03
CA LEU A 39 -4.42 0.13 0.56
C LEU A 39 -3.70 0.95 -0.50
N ASN A 40 -4.44 1.56 -1.41
CA ASN A 40 -3.87 2.42 -2.44
C ASN A 40 -3.21 3.65 -1.83
N ARG A 41 -3.84 4.24 -0.81
CA ARG A 41 -3.28 5.38 -0.09
C ARG A 41 -2.00 5.00 0.65
N GLU A 42 -2.03 3.89 1.39
CA GLU A 42 -0.84 3.39 2.09
C GLU A 42 0.28 3.08 1.11
N ASN A 43 -0.06 2.50 -0.04
CA ASN A 43 0.91 2.18 -1.08
C ASN A 43 1.57 3.45 -1.63
N ALA A 44 0.78 4.50 -1.88
CA ALA A 44 1.31 5.78 -2.35
C ALA A 44 2.25 6.40 -1.33
N ILE A 45 1.88 6.37 -0.05
CA ILE A 45 2.73 6.90 1.04
C ILE A 45 4.05 6.12 1.12
N LEU A 46 3.99 4.79 1.03
CA LEU A 46 5.18 3.96 1.08
C LEU A 46 6.11 4.22 -0.11
N ARG A 47 5.55 4.42 -1.29
CA ARG A 47 6.33 4.76 -2.49
C ARG A 47 7.04 6.10 -2.33
N GLU A 48 6.37 7.10 -1.77
CA GLU A 48 6.99 8.38 -1.48
C GLU A 48 8.15 8.24 -0.50
N LYS A 49 7.97 7.44 0.54
CA LYS A 49 9.03 7.17 1.52
C LYS A 49 10.22 6.48 0.88
N ILE A 50 9.98 5.56 -0.03
CA ILE A 50 11.05 4.86 -0.76
C ILE A 50 11.87 5.87 -1.58
N VAL A 51 11.20 6.74 -2.33
CA VAL A 51 11.88 7.77 -3.13
C VAL A 51 12.72 8.68 -2.23
N PHE A 52 12.16 9.11 -1.12
CA PHE A 52 12.87 9.96 -0.15
C PHE A 52 14.11 9.26 0.40
N LEU A 53 13.98 7.99 0.80
CA LEU A 53 15.09 7.22 1.34
C LEU A 53 16.16 6.96 0.29
N GLU A 54 15.77 6.71 -0.95
CA GLU A 54 16.71 6.53 -2.06
C GLU A 54 17.53 7.81 -2.28
N GLN A 55 16.88 8.97 -2.22
CA GLN A 55 17.57 10.27 -2.31
C GLN A 55 18.56 10.46 -1.18
N GLN A 56 18.19 10.07 0.03
CA GLN A 56 19.08 10.15 1.19
C GLN A 56 20.29 9.24 1.04
N VAL A 57 20.09 8.05 0.51
CA VAL A 57 21.19 7.12 0.23
C VAL A 57 22.16 7.73 -0.78
N VAL A 58 21.66 8.33 -1.84
CA VAL A 58 22.48 8.99 -2.84
C VAL A 58 23.31 10.13 -2.22
N GLU A 59 22.65 10.94 -1.38
CA GLU A 59 23.33 12.05 -0.69
C GLU A 59 24.44 11.56 0.26
N LEU A 60 24.16 10.50 1.00
CA LEU A 60 25.15 9.90 1.90
C LEU A 60 26.35 9.36 1.13
N LYS A 61 26.12 8.69 0.02
CA LYS A 61 27.20 8.19 -0.83
C LYS A 61 28.04 9.32 -1.42
N ARG A 62 27.38 10.40 -1.84
CA ARG A 62 28.08 11.59 -2.36
C ARG A 62 28.95 12.22 -1.30
N THR A 63 28.41 12.41 -0.10
CA THR A 63 29.14 12.97 1.05
C THR A 63 30.31 12.07 1.42
N GLU A 64 30.13 10.77 1.47
CA GLU A 64 31.16 9.80 1.77
C GLU A 64 32.31 9.88 0.73
N THR A 65 31.97 9.93 -0.55
CA THR A 65 32.94 10.06 -1.63
C THR A 65 33.71 11.37 -1.53
N THR A 66 33.03 12.49 -1.25
CA THR A 66 33.64 13.79 -1.08
C THR A 66 34.63 13.80 0.08
N LEU A 67 34.25 13.25 1.22
CA LEU A 67 35.13 13.13 2.38
C LEU A 67 36.35 12.27 2.08
N SER A 68 36.13 11.13 1.44
CA SER A 68 37.22 10.24 1.05
C SER A 68 38.19 10.91 0.11
N ASN A 69 37.70 11.64 -0.89
CA ASN A 69 38.52 12.38 -1.83
C ASN A 69 39.32 13.50 -1.13
N THR A 70 38.69 14.20 -0.19
CA THR A 70 39.32 15.24 0.58
C THR A 70 40.48 14.69 1.43
N LEU A 71 40.26 13.55 2.07
CA LEU A 71 41.29 12.90 2.89
C LEU A 71 42.46 12.38 2.05
N VAL A 72 42.17 11.86 0.87
CA VAL A 72 43.19 11.36 -0.05
C VAL A 72 44.00 12.51 -0.68
N SER A 73 43.31 13.62 -0.98
CA SER A 73 43.97 14.81 -1.59
C SER A 73 44.86 15.56 -0.64
N ALA A 74 44.62 15.41 0.64
CA ALA A 74 45.46 16.06 1.66
C ALA A 74 46.75 15.31 1.87
#